data_dc3176b1c7916ac0ed6bf4776654f298
#
_entry.id   dc3176b1c7916ac0ed6bf4776654f298
#
_cell.length_a   1.000
_cell.length_b   1.000
_cell.length_c   1.000
_cell.angle_alpha   90.00
_cell.angle_beta   90.00
_cell.angle_gamma   90.00
#
_symmetry.space_group_name_H-M   'P 1'
#
loop_
_entity.id
_entity.type
_entity.pdbx_description
1 polymer ?
#
loop_
_entity_poly.entity_id
_entity_poly.type
_entity_poly.pdbx_seq_one_letter_code
_entity_poly.pdbx_strand_id
1 'polypeptide(L)'
;MDFIEHLLPELLDKILSYLTEKELVTFSKCCVKWREITNKDTLWLHHCMRRGWLRFGLNGDINRETHLNVKMSNIGGNSPVFQLYVPEETRLSPVCKWKNIFIRVHHLNKNWRKGRYSVSPLLKGHAEKVTALACNGKYIVSGSEDKSLRMWDMAQATCIKKLDGHLDTITKIIWKGNTLITGCADSSIRVIDSTNFTLLFSLQGHSGSVDHMTLVGKVLVSAATDRTLRMWYLPDRRLVNIFRGHTDDIECMYSHGTHVVTGSWDKTLILWDIEHAEQFHMYSGHNEVVTCCYFDGEKIVSGSGDNDLRIWRISPPGCSHILQGHEGEVYCLAANHHVIASGSSDSTVRIWNYNGKCQHVLQGHLGIVRCLHICEERLVSGGDQKKVIVWDYKKGVQMNIVHRHPSLLHLMWVNETKLITASPERPGTVAVLSYW
;
A
#
# COMPACT_ATOMS: atom_id res chain seq x y z
N MET A 1 -42.64 -31.74 3.10
CA MET A 1 -43.20 -30.50 2.53
C MET A 1 -42.07 -29.46 2.47
N ASP A 2 -41.78 -28.99 1.27
CA ASP A 2 -40.68 -28.01 1.11
C ASP A 2 -41.23 -26.61 1.46
N PHE A 3 -40.92 -26.16 2.64
CA PHE A 3 -41.36 -24.85 3.20
C PHE A 3 -41.17 -23.67 2.23
N ILE A 4 -40.20 -23.82 1.30
CA ILE A 4 -39.83 -22.81 0.32
C ILE A 4 -40.89 -22.59 -0.75
N GLU A 5 -41.67 -23.65 -1.10
CA GLU A 5 -42.65 -23.60 -2.21
C GLU A 5 -43.84 -22.70 -1.88
N HIS A 6 -44.04 -22.41 -0.60
CA HIS A 6 -45.18 -21.64 -0.10
C HIS A 6 -44.84 -20.21 0.30
N LEU A 7 -43.55 -19.83 0.27
CA LEU A 7 -43.10 -18.47 0.62
C LEU A 7 -43.00 -17.60 -0.63
N LEU A 8 -43.51 -16.38 -0.52
CA LEU A 8 -43.28 -15.34 -1.51
C LEU A 8 -41.75 -15.08 -1.64
N PRO A 9 -41.21 -14.95 -2.87
CA PRO A 9 -39.79 -14.74 -3.10
C PRO A 9 -39.19 -13.57 -2.28
N GLU A 10 -39.95 -12.49 -2.09
CA GLU A 10 -39.54 -11.32 -1.34
C GLU A 10 -39.36 -11.60 0.16
N LEU A 11 -40.29 -12.40 0.75
CA LEU A 11 -40.19 -12.82 2.15
C LEU A 11 -39.02 -13.78 2.36
N LEU A 12 -38.79 -14.66 1.41
CA LEU A 12 -37.67 -15.58 1.45
C LEU A 12 -36.32 -14.82 1.41
N ASP A 13 -36.17 -13.85 0.52
CA ASP A 13 -34.97 -13.01 0.43
C ASP A 13 -34.75 -12.21 1.72
N LYS A 14 -35.83 -11.71 2.32
CA LYS A 14 -35.76 -11.00 3.60
C LYS A 14 -35.33 -11.92 4.75
N ILE A 15 -35.88 -13.14 4.83
CA ILE A 15 -35.46 -14.13 5.82
C ILE A 15 -33.99 -14.49 5.64
N LEU A 16 -33.56 -14.76 4.41
CA LEU A 16 -32.18 -15.12 4.10
C LEU A 16 -31.20 -13.98 4.39
N SER A 17 -31.64 -12.73 4.31
CA SER A 17 -30.77 -11.56 4.62
C SER A 17 -30.40 -11.45 6.10
N TYR A 18 -31.16 -12.08 7.00
CA TYR A 18 -30.84 -12.15 8.44
C TYR A 18 -29.86 -13.29 8.78
N LEU A 19 -29.69 -14.26 7.88
CA LEU A 19 -28.80 -15.38 8.12
C LEU A 19 -27.33 -14.96 7.98
N THR A 20 -26.50 -15.61 8.75
CA THR A 20 -25.05 -15.45 8.63
C THR A 20 -24.54 -16.18 7.38
N GLU A 21 -23.36 -15.79 6.90
CA GLU A 21 -22.72 -16.46 5.76
C GLU A 21 -22.48 -17.97 6.00
N LYS A 22 -22.25 -18.38 7.25
CA LYS A 22 -22.08 -19.80 7.62
C LYS A 22 -23.39 -20.56 7.45
N GLU A 23 -24.49 -19.98 7.90
CA GLU A 23 -25.82 -20.55 7.74
C GLU A 23 -26.21 -20.64 6.27
N LEU A 24 -25.99 -19.58 5.48
CA LEU A 24 -26.24 -19.60 4.03
C LEU A 24 -25.43 -20.71 3.32
N VAL A 25 -24.17 -20.92 3.71
CA VAL A 25 -23.35 -22.01 3.18
C VAL A 25 -23.91 -23.38 3.61
N THR A 26 -24.40 -23.50 4.82
CA THR A 26 -25.03 -24.75 5.31
C THR A 26 -26.30 -25.04 4.54
N PHE A 27 -27.19 -24.08 4.34
CA PHE A 27 -28.38 -24.21 3.53
C PHE A 27 -28.06 -24.59 2.08
N SER A 28 -27.01 -24.00 1.49
CA SER A 28 -26.57 -24.34 0.13
C SER A 28 -26.14 -25.80 -0.07
N LYS A 29 -25.89 -26.52 1.02
CA LYS A 29 -25.51 -27.94 0.99
C LYS A 29 -26.70 -28.89 1.12
N CYS A 30 -27.88 -28.43 1.48
CA CYS A 30 -29.04 -29.26 1.74
C CYS A 30 -29.61 -29.89 0.46
N CYS A 31 -29.83 -29.07 -0.58
CA CYS A 31 -30.30 -29.55 -1.89
C CYS A 31 -29.96 -28.52 -2.99
N VAL A 32 -30.16 -28.89 -4.25
CA VAL A 32 -29.91 -28.03 -5.43
C VAL A 32 -30.75 -26.76 -5.35
N LYS A 33 -32.03 -26.85 -4.99
CA LYS A 33 -32.94 -25.70 -4.89
C LYS A 33 -32.48 -24.68 -3.86
N TRP A 34 -32.07 -25.12 -2.66
CA TRP A 34 -31.46 -24.24 -1.63
C TRP A 34 -30.15 -23.61 -2.10
N ARG A 35 -29.37 -24.34 -2.87
CA ARG A 35 -28.14 -23.84 -3.44
C ARG A 35 -28.38 -22.68 -4.39
N GLU A 36 -29.37 -22.80 -5.29
CA GLU A 36 -29.73 -21.74 -6.23
C GLU A 36 -30.27 -20.49 -5.52
N ILE A 37 -31.18 -20.70 -4.56
CA ILE A 37 -31.77 -19.63 -3.77
C ILE A 37 -30.68 -18.85 -2.98
N THR A 38 -29.73 -19.56 -2.38
CA THR A 38 -28.62 -18.92 -1.63
C THR A 38 -27.51 -18.42 -2.55
N ASN A 39 -27.59 -18.62 -3.86
CA ASN A 39 -26.61 -18.13 -4.85
C ASN A 39 -27.03 -16.78 -5.48
N LYS A 40 -27.89 -16.00 -4.83
CA LYS A 40 -28.33 -14.68 -5.30
C LYS A 40 -27.31 -13.59 -4.99
N ASP A 41 -27.00 -12.76 -5.98
CA ASP A 41 -26.03 -11.65 -5.85
C ASP A 41 -26.44 -10.65 -4.75
N THR A 42 -27.72 -10.35 -4.60
CA THR A 42 -28.24 -9.41 -3.60
C THR A 42 -27.89 -9.81 -2.16
N LEU A 43 -27.99 -11.08 -1.82
CA LEU A 43 -27.65 -11.61 -0.49
C LEU A 43 -26.15 -11.44 -0.19
N TRP A 44 -25.30 -11.84 -1.13
CA TRP A 44 -23.86 -11.77 -0.93
C TRP A 44 -23.31 -10.35 -1.04
N LEU A 45 -23.92 -9.49 -1.85
CA LEU A 45 -23.65 -8.06 -1.87
C LEU A 45 -23.88 -7.45 -0.48
N HIS A 46 -25.00 -7.76 0.19
CA HIS A 46 -25.29 -7.29 1.53
C HIS A 46 -24.22 -7.74 2.56
N HIS A 47 -23.79 -9.00 2.50
CA HIS A 47 -22.70 -9.47 3.36
C HIS A 47 -21.36 -8.79 3.07
N CYS A 48 -21.05 -8.52 1.79
CA CYS A 48 -19.87 -7.75 1.41
C CYS A 48 -19.95 -6.29 1.88
N MET A 49 -21.13 -5.64 1.78
CA MET A 49 -21.36 -4.29 2.29
C MET A 49 -21.09 -4.19 3.79
N ARG A 50 -21.68 -5.08 4.58
CA ARG A 50 -21.50 -5.10 6.05
C ARG A 50 -20.06 -5.26 6.49
N ARG A 51 -19.19 -5.84 5.64
CA ARG A 51 -17.76 -6.07 5.91
C ARG A 51 -16.85 -5.02 5.26
N GLY A 52 -17.40 -4.01 4.57
CA GLY A 52 -16.61 -3.03 3.83
C GLY A 52 -15.89 -3.61 2.59
N TRP A 53 -16.35 -4.74 2.05
CA TRP A 53 -15.68 -5.48 0.97
C TRP A 53 -16.13 -5.10 -0.43
N LEU A 54 -16.95 -4.06 -0.58
CA LEU A 54 -17.41 -3.59 -1.89
C LEU A 54 -16.26 -3.19 -2.82
N ARG A 55 -15.19 -2.62 -2.26
CA ARG A 55 -13.98 -2.24 -3.00
C ARG A 55 -13.34 -3.39 -3.79
N PHE A 56 -13.49 -4.62 -3.29
CA PHE A 56 -12.96 -5.81 -3.98
C PHE A 56 -13.73 -6.14 -5.26
N GLY A 57 -14.93 -5.63 -5.43
CA GLY A 57 -15.69 -5.74 -6.67
C GLY A 57 -15.04 -5.06 -7.86
N LEU A 58 -14.16 -4.08 -7.62
CA LEU A 58 -13.38 -3.36 -8.64
C LEU A 58 -11.92 -3.84 -8.72
N ASN A 59 -11.47 -4.70 -7.81
CA ASN A 59 -10.09 -5.18 -7.77
C ASN A 59 -9.84 -6.18 -8.90
N GLY A 60 -8.96 -5.84 -9.83
CA GLY A 60 -8.65 -6.65 -11.00
C GLY A 60 -8.06 -8.03 -10.65
N ASP A 61 -7.30 -8.16 -9.56
CA ASP A 61 -6.73 -9.43 -9.12
C ASP A 61 -7.82 -10.38 -8.61
N ILE A 62 -8.80 -9.83 -7.89
CA ILE A 62 -9.89 -10.61 -7.29
C ILE A 62 -10.98 -10.95 -8.32
N ASN A 63 -11.20 -10.07 -9.30
CA ASN A 63 -12.23 -10.27 -10.32
C ASN A 63 -11.75 -11.07 -11.54
N ARG A 64 -10.46 -11.28 -11.72
CA ARG A 64 -9.97 -12.16 -12.78
C ARG A 64 -10.61 -13.53 -12.61
N GLU A 65 -11.40 -13.93 -13.57
CA GLU A 65 -11.80 -15.31 -13.71
C GLU A 65 -10.51 -16.14 -13.84
N THR A 66 -10.21 -16.89 -12.81
CA THR A 66 -9.24 -17.96 -12.96
C THR A 66 -9.89 -18.98 -13.90
N HIS A 67 -9.68 -18.83 -15.21
CA HIS A 67 -9.61 -20.00 -16.04
C HIS A 67 -8.48 -20.83 -15.44
N LEU A 68 -8.83 -21.73 -14.54
CA LEU A 68 -8.03 -22.87 -14.14
C LEU A 68 -7.90 -23.78 -15.37
N ASN A 69 -7.23 -23.28 -16.41
CA ASN A 69 -6.47 -24.12 -17.29
C ASN A 69 -5.28 -24.58 -16.45
N VAL A 70 -5.53 -25.59 -15.62
CA VAL A 70 -4.49 -26.49 -15.19
C VAL A 70 -3.96 -27.12 -16.49
N LYS A 71 -3.01 -26.46 -17.12
CA LYS A 71 -2.05 -27.11 -17.98
C LYS A 71 -1.26 -28.03 -17.05
N MET A 72 -1.76 -29.23 -16.84
CA MET A 72 -0.93 -30.32 -16.36
C MET A 72 0.21 -30.45 -17.38
N SER A 73 1.37 -29.97 -16.99
CA SER A 73 2.63 -30.28 -17.64
C SER A 73 2.72 -31.80 -17.73
N ASN A 74 2.91 -32.30 -18.93
CA ASN A 74 3.15 -33.69 -19.26
C ASN A 74 4.23 -34.28 -18.34
N ILE A 75 3.81 -35.00 -17.33
CA ILE A 75 4.63 -36.06 -16.72
C ILE A 75 4.32 -37.29 -17.56
N GLY A 76 5.32 -37.73 -18.33
CA GLY A 76 5.21 -38.92 -19.17
C GLY A 76 4.83 -40.14 -18.34
N GLY A 77 3.73 -40.75 -18.69
CA GLY A 77 3.24 -41.98 -18.13
C GLY A 77 1.88 -42.29 -18.73
N ASN A 78 1.83 -43.33 -19.55
CA ASN A 78 0.61 -43.87 -20.13
C ASN A 78 -0.36 -44.29 -19.01
N SER A 79 -1.33 -43.46 -18.68
CA SER A 79 -2.51 -43.82 -17.92
C SER A 79 -3.73 -43.29 -18.68
N PRO A 80 -4.80 -44.13 -18.88
CA PRO A 80 -6.00 -43.69 -19.58
C PRO A 80 -6.66 -42.57 -18.78
N VAL A 81 -6.78 -41.39 -19.39
CA VAL A 81 -7.53 -40.26 -18.85
C VAL A 81 -8.99 -40.67 -18.84
N PHE A 82 -9.52 -41.01 -17.66
CA PHE A 82 -10.95 -41.07 -17.45
C PHE A 82 -11.50 -39.64 -17.58
N GLN A 83 -12.01 -39.30 -18.75
CA GLN A 83 -12.91 -38.17 -18.89
C GLN A 83 -14.20 -38.55 -18.19
N LEU A 84 -14.40 -38.08 -16.97
CA LEU A 84 -15.69 -38.12 -16.31
C LEU A 84 -16.64 -37.24 -17.13
N TYR A 85 -17.45 -37.89 -17.95
CA TYR A 85 -18.58 -37.27 -18.64
C TYR A 85 -19.60 -36.91 -17.57
N VAL A 86 -19.67 -35.62 -17.19
CA VAL A 86 -20.72 -35.08 -16.31
C VAL A 86 -21.85 -34.64 -17.21
N PRO A 87 -23.04 -35.29 -17.13
CA PRO A 87 -24.21 -34.91 -17.92
C PRO A 87 -24.53 -33.42 -17.71
N GLU A 88 -24.97 -32.71 -18.73
CA GLU A 88 -25.31 -31.27 -18.66
C GLU A 88 -26.32 -30.95 -17.57
N GLU A 89 -27.25 -31.83 -17.30
CA GLU A 89 -28.28 -31.73 -16.25
C GLU A 89 -27.72 -31.69 -14.81
N THR A 90 -26.50 -32.15 -14.60
CA THR A 90 -25.81 -32.11 -13.27
C THR A 90 -24.83 -30.96 -13.12
N ARG A 91 -24.67 -30.12 -14.14
CA ARG A 91 -23.84 -28.92 -14.02
C ARG A 91 -24.51 -27.94 -13.08
N LEU A 92 -23.88 -27.74 -11.94
CA LEU A 92 -24.30 -26.75 -10.95
C LEU A 92 -24.18 -25.36 -11.57
N SER A 93 -25.18 -24.52 -11.33
CA SER A 93 -25.12 -23.09 -11.73
C SER A 93 -23.85 -22.44 -11.23
N PRO A 94 -23.19 -21.57 -12.04
CA PRO A 94 -21.99 -20.89 -11.64
C PRO A 94 -22.25 -20.04 -10.39
N VAL A 95 -21.24 -19.92 -9.54
CA VAL A 95 -21.31 -19.10 -8.33
C VAL A 95 -21.51 -17.63 -8.74
N CYS A 96 -22.51 -16.96 -8.16
CA CYS A 96 -22.77 -15.55 -8.44
C CYS A 96 -21.57 -14.65 -8.11
N LYS A 97 -21.50 -13.48 -8.76
CA LYS A 97 -20.36 -12.57 -8.67
C LYS A 97 -19.97 -12.23 -7.22
N TRP A 98 -20.93 -11.79 -6.42
CA TRP A 98 -20.64 -11.33 -5.06
C TRP A 98 -20.33 -12.47 -4.09
N LYS A 99 -20.91 -13.64 -4.29
CA LYS A 99 -20.52 -14.85 -3.55
C LYS A 99 -19.08 -15.27 -3.86
N ASN A 100 -18.70 -15.21 -5.13
CA ASN A 100 -17.32 -15.50 -5.55
C ASN A 100 -16.33 -14.52 -4.92
N ILE A 101 -16.64 -13.22 -4.97
CA ILE A 101 -15.82 -12.17 -4.31
C ILE A 101 -15.73 -12.45 -2.81
N PHE A 102 -16.85 -12.75 -2.15
CA PHE A 102 -16.88 -13.05 -0.73
C PHE A 102 -15.96 -14.23 -0.36
N ILE A 103 -16.07 -15.34 -1.09
CA ILE A 103 -15.23 -16.53 -0.89
C ILE A 103 -13.76 -16.17 -1.08
N ARG A 104 -13.43 -15.46 -2.15
CA ARG A 104 -12.06 -15.08 -2.48
C ARG A 104 -11.44 -14.16 -1.43
N VAL A 105 -12.16 -13.13 -1.00
CA VAL A 105 -11.68 -12.22 0.06
C VAL A 105 -11.53 -12.95 1.40
N HIS A 106 -12.44 -13.89 1.70
CA HIS A 106 -12.31 -14.72 2.90
C HIS A 106 -11.03 -15.57 2.86
N HIS A 107 -10.72 -16.18 1.72
CA HIS A 107 -9.49 -16.95 1.50
C HIS A 107 -8.25 -16.04 1.61
N LEU A 108 -8.28 -14.87 1.00
CA LEU A 108 -7.21 -13.87 1.06
C LEU A 108 -6.88 -13.50 2.53
N ASN A 109 -7.90 -13.16 3.32
CA ASN A 109 -7.71 -12.84 4.73
C ASN A 109 -7.18 -14.03 5.54
N LYS A 110 -7.62 -15.25 5.21
CA LYS A 110 -7.08 -16.46 5.82
C LYS A 110 -5.62 -16.70 5.44
N ASN A 111 -5.25 -16.42 4.19
CA ASN A 111 -3.87 -16.54 3.72
C ASN A 111 -2.95 -15.54 4.45
N TRP A 112 -3.38 -14.28 4.57
CA TRP A 112 -2.65 -13.27 5.36
C TRP A 112 -2.47 -13.69 6.82
N ARG A 113 -3.54 -14.21 7.46
CA ARG A 113 -3.47 -14.68 8.87
C ARG A 113 -2.55 -15.87 9.06
N LYS A 114 -2.51 -16.80 8.10
CA LYS A 114 -1.73 -18.03 8.19
C LYS A 114 -0.35 -17.94 7.55
N GLY A 115 0.03 -16.78 7.00
CA GLY A 115 1.28 -16.60 6.27
C GLY A 115 1.39 -17.48 5.03
N ARG A 116 0.27 -17.73 4.34
CA ARG A 116 0.24 -18.52 3.11
C ARG A 116 0.32 -17.59 1.91
N TYR A 117 1.42 -17.65 1.20
CA TYR A 117 1.67 -16.83 0.02
C TYR A 117 2.47 -17.62 -1.01
N SER A 118 2.32 -17.26 -2.27
CA SER A 118 3.21 -17.65 -3.35
C SER A 118 4.32 -16.63 -3.50
N VAL A 119 5.52 -17.09 -3.79
CA VAL A 119 6.67 -16.22 -4.04
C VAL A 119 6.96 -16.26 -5.53
N SER A 120 6.89 -15.12 -6.19
CA SER A 120 7.37 -14.99 -7.57
C SER A 120 8.90 -15.09 -7.59
N PRO A 121 9.51 -15.51 -8.71
CA PRO A 121 10.95 -15.43 -8.88
C PRO A 121 11.45 -14.02 -8.57
N LEU A 122 12.63 -13.92 -7.95
CA LEU A 122 13.24 -12.61 -7.66
C LEU A 122 13.49 -11.84 -8.96
N LEU A 123 13.02 -10.60 -9.00
CA LEU A 123 13.26 -9.70 -10.11
C LEU A 123 14.70 -9.18 -10.01
N LYS A 124 15.58 -9.75 -10.81
CA LYS A 124 17.02 -9.43 -10.85
C LYS A 124 17.36 -8.65 -12.10
N GLY A 125 18.25 -7.67 -11.96
CA GLY A 125 18.72 -6.89 -13.12
C GLY A 125 19.39 -5.57 -12.76
N HIS A 126 18.99 -4.92 -11.65
CA HIS A 126 19.72 -3.76 -11.16
C HIS A 126 21.12 -4.15 -10.66
N ALA A 127 22.12 -3.35 -11.04
CA ALA A 127 23.49 -3.55 -10.60
C ALA A 127 23.73 -3.03 -9.18
N GLU A 128 23.00 -1.99 -8.79
CA GLU A 128 23.10 -1.30 -7.52
C GLU A 128 21.79 -1.43 -6.73
N LYS A 129 21.73 -0.84 -5.56
CA LYS A 129 20.58 -0.84 -4.66
C LYS A 129 19.32 -0.28 -5.34
N VAL A 130 18.17 -0.85 -5.01
CA VAL A 130 16.87 -0.28 -5.39
C VAL A 130 16.46 0.75 -4.35
N THR A 131 16.22 1.97 -4.79
CA THR A 131 15.95 3.15 -3.95
C THR A 131 14.51 3.64 -4.06
N ALA A 132 13.80 3.27 -5.12
CA ALA A 132 12.41 3.67 -5.31
C ALA A 132 11.59 2.56 -5.97
N LEU A 133 10.32 2.45 -5.55
CA LEU A 133 9.37 1.49 -6.07
C LEU A 133 8.00 2.13 -6.32
N ALA A 134 7.37 1.75 -7.42
CA ALA A 134 5.95 2.00 -7.65
C ALA A 134 5.29 0.80 -8.32
N CYS A 135 4.02 0.58 -8.05
CA CYS A 135 3.26 -0.56 -8.55
C CYS A 135 1.83 -0.14 -8.92
N ASN A 136 1.33 -0.64 -10.05
CA ASN A 136 -0.06 -0.43 -10.48
C ASN A 136 -0.94 -1.69 -10.37
N GLY A 137 -0.45 -2.74 -9.68
CA GLY A 137 -1.15 -4.03 -9.54
C GLY A 137 -0.77 -5.07 -10.59
N LYS A 138 -0.36 -4.68 -11.80
CA LYS A 138 0.10 -5.56 -12.89
C LYS A 138 1.60 -5.48 -13.11
N TYR A 139 2.13 -4.26 -13.11
CA TYR A 139 3.53 -3.98 -13.34
C TYR A 139 4.17 -3.31 -12.13
N ILE A 140 5.45 -3.52 -11.95
CA ILE A 140 6.29 -2.83 -10.97
C ILE A 140 7.27 -1.95 -11.76
N VAL A 141 7.54 -0.76 -11.26
CA VAL A 141 8.65 0.08 -11.70
C VAL A 141 9.59 0.28 -10.52
N SER A 142 10.85 -0.01 -10.73
CA SER A 142 11.92 0.19 -9.76
C SER A 142 12.94 1.20 -10.26
N GLY A 143 13.37 2.08 -9.38
CA GLY A 143 14.49 2.99 -9.56
C GLY A 143 15.65 2.59 -8.67
N SER A 144 16.87 2.85 -9.08
CA SER A 144 18.07 2.36 -8.43
C SER A 144 19.20 3.41 -8.42
N GLU A 145 20.18 3.17 -7.54
CA GLU A 145 21.49 3.85 -7.57
C GLU A 145 22.26 3.62 -8.89
N ASP A 146 21.90 2.56 -9.66
CA ASP A 146 22.46 2.33 -11.01
C ASP A 146 21.96 3.32 -12.06
N LYS A 147 21.18 4.35 -11.63
CA LYS A 147 20.64 5.44 -12.46
C LYS A 147 19.60 5.00 -13.49
N SER A 148 19.19 3.74 -13.44
CA SER A 148 18.20 3.16 -14.35
C SER A 148 16.84 2.96 -13.71
N LEU A 149 15.81 3.08 -14.56
CA LEU A 149 14.44 2.63 -14.25
C LEU A 149 14.22 1.29 -14.95
N ARG A 150 13.57 0.36 -14.26
CA ARG A 150 13.15 -0.92 -14.83
C ARG A 150 11.68 -1.16 -14.61
N MET A 151 11.01 -1.61 -15.65
CA MET A 151 9.63 -2.07 -15.60
C MET A 151 9.57 -3.59 -15.64
N TRP A 152 8.81 -4.17 -14.72
CA TRP A 152 8.72 -5.61 -14.53
C TRP A 152 7.27 -6.08 -14.68
N ASP A 153 7.09 -7.20 -15.37
CA ASP A 153 5.82 -7.93 -15.35
C ASP A 153 5.79 -8.87 -14.15
N MET A 154 4.81 -8.69 -13.26
CA MET A 154 4.69 -9.53 -12.09
C MET A 154 4.24 -10.96 -12.40
N ALA A 155 3.52 -11.16 -13.51
CA ALA A 155 3.03 -12.49 -13.88
C ALA A 155 4.14 -13.35 -14.48
N GLN A 156 5.02 -12.74 -15.27
CA GLN A 156 6.14 -13.42 -15.94
C GLN A 156 7.44 -13.35 -15.14
N ALA A 157 7.50 -12.47 -14.12
CA ALA A 157 8.71 -12.16 -13.35
C ALA A 157 9.90 -11.74 -14.23
N THR A 158 9.63 -11.02 -15.32
CA THR A 158 10.63 -10.57 -16.28
C THR A 158 10.70 -9.06 -16.36
N CYS A 159 11.92 -8.54 -16.66
CA CYS A 159 12.09 -7.14 -16.99
C CYS A 159 11.59 -6.90 -18.41
N ILE A 160 10.53 -6.08 -18.56
CA ILE A 160 9.95 -5.76 -19.87
C ILE A 160 10.78 -4.68 -20.56
N LYS A 161 11.12 -3.64 -19.80
CA LYS A 161 11.80 -2.44 -20.32
C LYS A 161 12.77 -1.88 -19.29
N LYS A 162 13.84 -1.30 -19.80
CA LYS A 162 14.82 -0.51 -19.08
C LYS A 162 14.84 0.89 -19.67
N LEU A 163 14.89 1.91 -18.85
CA LEU A 163 15.07 3.30 -19.25
C LEU A 163 16.28 3.86 -18.52
N ASP A 164 17.28 4.22 -19.28
CA ASP A 164 18.46 4.94 -18.83
C ASP A 164 18.30 6.43 -19.12
N GLY A 165 19.09 7.26 -18.45
CA GLY A 165 19.13 8.69 -18.77
C GLY A 165 19.21 9.61 -17.57
N HIS A 166 18.79 9.19 -16.36
CA HIS A 166 19.15 9.91 -15.16
C HIS A 166 20.67 9.88 -14.95
N LEU A 167 21.21 10.98 -14.40
CA LEU A 167 22.65 11.12 -14.20
C LEU A 167 23.10 10.67 -12.82
N ASP A 168 22.13 10.41 -11.92
CA ASP A 168 22.39 9.96 -10.56
C ASP A 168 21.25 9.05 -10.04
N THR A 169 21.29 8.72 -8.76
CA THR A 169 20.35 7.88 -8.04
C THR A 169 18.90 8.34 -8.19
N ILE A 170 17.99 7.41 -8.49
CA ILE A 170 16.57 7.68 -8.54
C ILE A 170 16.01 7.57 -7.12
N THR A 171 15.54 8.68 -6.57
CA THR A 171 15.13 8.81 -5.17
C THR A 171 13.66 8.47 -4.95
N LYS A 172 12.79 8.87 -5.88
CA LYS A 172 11.34 8.71 -5.74
C LYS A 172 10.67 8.38 -7.08
N ILE A 173 9.62 7.58 -7.03
CA ILE A 173 8.76 7.28 -8.18
C ILE A 173 7.30 7.48 -7.77
N ILE A 174 6.53 8.19 -8.60
CA ILE A 174 5.07 8.29 -8.51
C ILE A 174 4.48 7.67 -9.77
N TRP A 175 3.50 6.80 -9.60
CA TRP A 175 2.75 6.22 -10.71
C TRP A 175 1.27 6.56 -10.59
N LYS A 176 0.74 7.32 -11.54
CA LYS A 176 -0.69 7.68 -11.58
C LYS A 176 -1.23 7.57 -13.00
N GLY A 177 -2.19 6.70 -13.20
CA GLY A 177 -2.73 6.41 -14.53
C GLY A 177 -1.64 5.97 -15.51
N ASN A 178 -1.52 6.68 -16.63
CA ASN A 178 -0.51 6.40 -17.66
C ASN A 178 0.79 7.20 -17.47
N THR A 179 0.95 7.91 -16.35
CA THR A 179 2.10 8.77 -16.13
C THR A 179 2.95 8.25 -14.99
N LEU A 180 4.25 8.12 -15.24
CA LEU A 180 5.30 7.90 -14.25
C LEU A 180 6.09 9.19 -14.07
N ILE A 181 6.33 9.55 -12.83
CA ILE A 181 7.14 10.73 -12.46
C ILE A 181 8.26 10.23 -11.58
N THR A 182 9.48 10.58 -11.92
CA THR A 182 10.69 10.16 -11.20
C THR A 182 11.48 11.36 -10.73
N GLY A 183 11.85 11.36 -9.47
CA GLY A 183 12.81 12.29 -8.87
C GLY A 183 14.19 11.65 -8.80
N CYS A 184 15.21 12.47 -8.92
CA CYS A 184 16.59 12.03 -8.97
C CYS A 184 17.50 12.92 -8.14
N ALA A 185 18.60 12.34 -7.66
CA ALA A 185 19.66 13.07 -6.98
C ALA A 185 20.41 14.04 -7.91
N ASP A 186 20.26 13.89 -9.26
CA ASP A 186 20.75 14.85 -10.24
C ASP A 186 19.93 16.14 -10.31
N SER A 187 19.05 16.38 -9.33
CA SER A 187 18.14 17.54 -9.23
C SER A 187 17.04 17.60 -10.32
N SER A 188 16.96 16.62 -11.20
CA SER A 188 15.96 16.58 -12.26
C SER A 188 14.73 15.76 -11.87
N ILE A 189 13.59 16.17 -12.41
CA ILE A 189 12.35 15.38 -12.38
C ILE A 189 12.01 14.98 -13.81
N ARG A 190 11.72 13.70 -14.05
CA ARG A 190 11.33 13.20 -15.35
C ARG A 190 9.91 12.71 -15.35
N VAL A 191 9.18 13.05 -16.40
CA VAL A 191 7.82 12.60 -16.64
C VAL A 191 7.83 11.65 -17.83
N ILE A 192 7.35 10.43 -17.60
CA ILE A 192 7.47 9.28 -18.49
C ILE A 192 6.08 8.73 -18.78
N ASP A 193 5.83 8.38 -20.03
CA ASP A 193 4.63 7.61 -20.39
C ASP A 193 4.81 6.15 -19.96
N SER A 194 3.94 5.67 -19.08
CA SER A 194 4.00 4.30 -18.58
C SER A 194 3.58 3.24 -19.62
N THR A 195 2.87 3.62 -20.68
CA THR A 195 2.43 2.69 -21.72
C THR A 195 3.58 2.30 -22.65
N ASN A 196 4.30 3.30 -23.13
CA ASN A 196 5.42 3.13 -24.04
C ASN A 196 6.77 3.08 -23.31
N PHE A 197 6.79 3.50 -22.03
CA PHE A 197 7.99 3.67 -21.22
C PHE A 197 9.00 4.60 -21.88
N THR A 198 8.52 5.75 -22.34
CA THR A 198 9.29 6.79 -23.02
C THR A 198 9.25 8.09 -22.26
N LEU A 199 10.36 8.83 -22.27
CA LEU A 199 10.44 10.15 -21.67
C LEU A 199 9.53 11.12 -22.42
N LEU A 200 8.60 11.77 -21.71
CA LEU A 200 7.76 12.83 -22.27
C LEU A 200 8.45 14.19 -22.16
N PHE A 201 8.96 14.52 -20.98
CA PHE A 201 9.70 15.76 -20.70
C PHE A 201 10.42 15.67 -19.36
N SER A 202 11.34 16.61 -19.12
CA SER A 202 12.06 16.80 -17.87
C SER A 202 11.77 18.17 -17.29
N LEU A 203 11.61 18.24 -15.97
CA LEU A 203 11.50 19.48 -15.20
C LEU A 203 12.84 19.71 -14.51
N GLN A 204 13.43 20.88 -14.74
CA GLN A 204 14.68 21.28 -14.15
C GLN A 204 14.50 22.58 -13.37
N GLY A 205 15.28 22.74 -12.31
CA GLY A 205 15.22 23.94 -11.50
C GLY A 205 15.72 23.75 -10.07
N HIS A 206 15.48 22.59 -9.45
CA HIS A 206 16.11 22.29 -8.15
C HIS A 206 17.64 22.34 -8.28
N SER A 207 18.32 22.74 -7.21
CA SER A 207 19.78 22.75 -7.13
C SER A 207 20.34 21.63 -6.23
N GLY A 208 19.47 20.81 -5.65
CA GLY A 208 19.80 19.67 -4.82
C GLY A 208 19.02 18.41 -5.22
N SER A 209 19.28 17.29 -4.55
CA SER A 209 18.59 16.02 -4.76
C SER A 209 17.08 16.18 -4.52
N VAL A 210 16.26 15.64 -5.43
CA VAL A 210 14.80 15.61 -5.28
C VAL A 210 14.39 14.36 -4.53
N ASP A 211 14.16 14.47 -3.21
CA ASP A 211 13.95 13.30 -2.35
C ASP A 211 12.47 12.99 -2.14
N HIS A 212 11.61 14.01 -2.16
CA HIS A 212 10.19 13.83 -1.96
C HIS A 212 9.39 14.47 -3.08
N MET A 213 8.33 13.78 -3.47
CA MET A 213 7.37 14.27 -4.46
C MET A 213 5.97 13.80 -4.12
N THR A 214 4.98 14.64 -4.41
CA THR A 214 3.57 14.29 -4.34
C THR A 214 2.80 14.93 -5.49
N LEU A 215 1.69 14.31 -5.87
CA LEU A 215 0.85 14.80 -6.95
C LEU A 215 -0.53 15.20 -6.42
N VAL A 216 -0.85 16.48 -6.50
CA VAL A 216 -2.13 17.08 -6.12
C VAL A 216 -2.88 17.45 -7.40
N GLY A 217 -3.84 16.65 -7.81
CA GLY A 217 -4.55 16.85 -9.09
C GLY A 217 -3.60 16.77 -10.29
N LYS A 218 -3.39 17.93 -10.96
CA LYS A 218 -2.46 18.11 -12.09
C LYS A 218 -1.16 18.81 -11.68
N VAL A 219 -1.03 19.14 -10.42
CA VAL A 219 0.12 19.87 -9.86
C VAL A 219 1.04 18.86 -9.19
N LEU A 220 2.29 18.86 -9.58
CA LEU A 220 3.37 18.15 -8.89
C LEU A 220 4.01 19.09 -7.88
N VAL A 221 4.16 18.62 -6.65
CA VAL A 221 4.96 19.28 -5.61
C VAL A 221 6.18 18.41 -5.33
N SER A 222 7.36 19.01 -5.44
CA SER A 222 8.65 18.36 -5.17
C SER A 222 9.39 19.06 -4.07
N ALA A 223 10.07 18.31 -3.22
CA ALA A 223 10.97 18.81 -2.19
C ALA A 223 12.36 18.24 -2.44
N ALA A 224 13.37 19.08 -2.23
CA ALA A 224 14.76 18.75 -2.48
C ALA A 224 15.67 19.19 -1.34
N THR A 225 16.92 18.70 -1.33
CA THR A 225 17.97 19.12 -0.37
C THR A 225 18.38 20.58 -0.55
N ASP A 226 17.86 21.30 -1.54
CA ASP A 226 17.97 22.76 -1.65
C ASP A 226 17.03 23.51 -0.68
N ARG A 227 16.36 22.78 0.25
CA ARG A 227 15.45 23.27 1.29
C ARG A 227 14.20 23.96 0.75
N THR A 228 13.91 23.79 -0.54
CA THR A 228 12.75 24.36 -1.19
C THR A 228 11.74 23.31 -1.60
N LEU A 229 10.46 23.72 -1.58
CA LEU A 229 9.43 22.98 -2.32
C LEU A 229 9.17 23.73 -3.62
N ARG A 230 8.97 22.99 -4.69
CA ARG A 230 8.61 23.54 -5.99
C ARG A 230 7.30 22.99 -6.48
N MET A 231 6.49 23.86 -7.01
CA MET A 231 5.17 23.58 -7.53
C MET A 231 5.21 23.65 -9.05
N TRP A 232 4.89 22.53 -9.70
CA TRP A 232 4.93 22.39 -11.15
C TRP A 232 3.55 22.09 -11.71
N TYR A 233 3.10 22.84 -12.69
CA TYR A 233 1.88 22.50 -13.42
C TYR A 233 2.23 21.63 -14.62
N LEU A 234 1.88 20.34 -14.53
CA LEU A 234 2.32 19.32 -15.48
C LEU A 234 1.82 19.54 -16.91
N PRO A 235 0.57 19.97 -17.15
CA PRO A 235 0.09 20.21 -18.52
C PRO A 235 0.93 21.22 -19.28
N ASP A 236 1.33 22.32 -18.63
CA ASP A 236 2.10 23.41 -19.25
C ASP A 236 3.61 23.20 -19.08
N ARG A 237 4.03 22.17 -18.35
CA ARG A 237 5.45 21.84 -18.08
C ARG A 237 6.22 23.00 -17.44
N ARG A 238 5.54 23.83 -16.62
CA ARG A 238 6.12 25.03 -16.04
C ARG A 238 6.19 24.98 -14.53
N LEU A 239 7.20 25.65 -13.99
CA LEU A 239 7.29 25.99 -12.58
C LEU A 239 6.26 27.09 -12.28
N VAL A 240 5.40 26.87 -11.29
CA VAL A 240 4.37 27.82 -10.87
C VAL A 240 4.84 28.64 -9.68
N ASN A 241 5.41 27.96 -8.67
CA ASN A 241 5.86 28.63 -7.45
C ASN A 241 7.05 27.90 -6.82
N ILE A 242 7.80 28.65 -6.01
CA ILE A 242 8.89 28.14 -5.15
C ILE A 242 8.56 28.53 -3.71
N PHE A 243 8.31 27.55 -2.88
CA PHE A 243 8.07 27.74 -1.47
C PHE A 243 9.39 27.70 -0.71
N ARG A 244 9.59 28.67 0.15
CA ARG A 244 10.74 28.81 1.05
C ARG A 244 10.24 28.95 2.46
N GLY A 245 10.86 28.29 3.42
CA GLY A 245 10.43 28.33 4.83
C GLY A 245 11.30 27.44 5.71
N HIS A 246 11.58 26.22 5.26
CA HIS A 246 12.52 25.36 5.96
C HIS A 246 13.96 25.91 5.88
N THR A 247 14.68 25.78 6.99
CA THR A 247 16.07 26.24 7.11
C THR A 247 17.06 25.09 6.96
N ASP A 248 16.58 23.84 6.91
CA ASP A 248 17.38 22.63 6.71
C ASP A 248 16.66 21.64 5.79
N ASP A 249 17.26 20.48 5.57
CA ASP A 249 16.78 19.47 4.63
C ASP A 249 15.36 18.94 4.99
N ILE A 250 14.56 18.68 3.98
CA ILE A 250 13.19 18.18 4.14
C ILE A 250 13.24 16.66 4.15
N GLU A 251 12.93 16.06 5.32
CA GLU A 251 13.03 14.61 5.53
C GLU A 251 11.74 13.85 5.18
N CYS A 252 10.59 14.49 5.30
CA CYS A 252 9.32 13.83 5.00
C CYS A 252 8.31 14.79 4.39
N MET A 253 7.40 14.22 3.58
CA MET A 253 6.31 14.96 2.94
C MET A 253 5.07 14.08 2.84
N TYR A 254 3.91 14.68 3.14
CA TYR A 254 2.61 14.04 2.98
C TYR A 254 1.60 15.03 2.39
N SER A 255 0.68 14.55 1.56
CA SER A 255 -0.36 15.41 0.96
C SER A 255 -1.75 14.87 1.21
N HIS A 256 -2.70 15.77 1.47
CA HIS A 256 -4.12 15.47 1.54
C HIS A 256 -4.95 16.64 0.98
N GLY A 257 -5.87 16.33 0.05
CA GLY A 257 -6.63 17.39 -0.63
C GLY A 257 -5.71 18.35 -1.38
N THR A 258 -5.84 19.65 -1.11
CA THR A 258 -5.02 20.73 -1.69
C THR A 258 -3.84 21.13 -0.81
N HIS A 259 -3.63 20.46 0.31
CA HIS A 259 -2.58 20.79 1.25
C HIS A 259 -1.45 19.78 1.26
N VAL A 260 -0.25 20.25 1.53
CA VAL A 260 0.98 19.45 1.71
C VAL A 260 1.60 19.78 3.06
N VAL A 261 2.01 18.76 3.79
CA VAL A 261 2.79 18.87 5.02
C VAL A 261 4.20 18.42 4.76
N THR A 262 5.17 19.16 5.24
CA THR A 262 6.58 18.78 5.23
C THR A 262 7.17 18.81 6.62
N GLY A 263 8.05 17.86 6.92
CA GLY A 263 8.86 17.85 8.13
C GLY A 263 10.34 17.87 7.76
N SER A 264 11.15 18.50 8.59
CA SER A 264 12.54 18.85 8.26
C SER A 264 13.51 18.58 9.41
N TRP A 265 14.78 18.59 9.06
CA TRP A 265 15.91 18.60 9.98
C TRP A 265 15.94 19.86 10.84
N ASP A 266 15.28 20.95 10.42
CA ASP A 266 15.11 22.16 11.23
C ASP A 266 14.14 21.98 12.42
N LYS A 267 13.67 20.75 12.69
CA LYS A 267 12.79 20.35 13.80
C LYS A 267 11.37 20.90 13.69
N THR A 268 11.01 21.45 12.53
CA THR A 268 9.67 22.02 12.28
C THR A 268 8.88 21.24 11.26
N LEU A 269 7.54 21.42 11.33
CA LEU A 269 6.66 21.04 10.24
C LEU A 269 6.06 22.29 9.63
N ILE A 270 5.85 22.27 8.32
CA ILE A 270 5.15 23.34 7.62
C ILE A 270 3.98 22.75 6.83
N LEU A 271 2.83 23.38 6.99
CA LEU A 271 1.64 23.12 6.20
C LEU A 271 1.57 24.16 5.08
N TRP A 272 1.47 23.65 3.84
CA TRP A 272 1.42 24.46 2.62
C TRP A 272 0.04 24.33 1.96
N ASP A 273 -0.51 25.46 1.52
CA ASP A 273 -1.68 25.47 0.66
C ASP A 273 -1.23 25.56 -0.80
N ILE A 274 -1.53 24.52 -1.56
CA ILE A 274 -1.13 24.39 -2.97
C ILE A 274 -2.06 25.19 -3.89
N GLU A 275 -3.32 25.40 -3.49
CA GLU A 275 -4.29 26.14 -4.27
C GLU A 275 -3.98 27.64 -4.27
N HIS A 276 -3.66 28.21 -3.11
CA HIS A 276 -3.30 29.61 -2.94
C HIS A 276 -1.79 29.84 -3.10
N ALA A 277 -1.00 28.76 -3.22
CA ALA A 277 0.46 28.82 -3.36
C ALA A 277 1.16 29.56 -2.22
N GLU A 278 0.74 29.33 -0.98
CA GLU A 278 1.27 30.00 0.22
C GLU A 278 1.57 29.04 1.36
N GLN A 279 2.37 29.52 2.32
CA GLN A 279 2.58 28.84 3.59
C GLN A 279 1.38 29.10 4.50
N PHE A 280 0.67 28.03 4.88
CA PHE A 280 -0.50 28.14 5.76
C PHE A 280 -0.08 28.30 7.22
N HIS A 281 0.79 27.42 7.74
CA HIS A 281 1.25 27.48 9.13
C HIS A 281 2.57 26.71 9.32
N MET A 282 3.39 27.18 10.30
CA MET A 282 4.59 26.50 10.76
C MET A 282 4.37 25.98 12.18
N TYR A 283 4.60 24.70 12.40
CA TYR A 283 4.49 24.04 13.70
C TYR A 283 5.87 23.79 14.26
N SER A 284 6.13 24.29 15.46
CA SER A 284 7.37 24.10 16.20
C SER A 284 7.11 23.40 17.52
N GLY A 285 8.08 22.64 18.01
CA GLY A 285 7.95 21.97 19.30
C GLY A 285 8.76 20.68 19.41
N HIS A 286 9.06 19.98 18.31
CA HIS A 286 10.01 18.88 18.34
C HIS A 286 11.42 19.38 18.70
N ASN A 287 12.17 18.55 19.43
CA ASN A 287 13.52 18.87 19.88
C ASN A 287 14.60 18.33 18.92
N GLU A 288 14.22 17.41 18.03
CA GLU A 288 15.08 16.77 17.02
C GLU A 288 14.36 16.71 15.68
N VAL A 289 15.05 16.18 14.67
CA VAL A 289 14.60 16.03 13.29
C VAL A 289 13.19 15.42 13.22
N VAL A 290 12.33 15.97 12.36
CA VAL A 290 11.04 15.37 12.04
C VAL A 290 11.23 14.34 10.91
N THR A 291 11.23 13.07 11.28
CA THR A 291 11.55 11.94 10.39
C THR A 291 10.38 11.48 9.53
N CYS A 292 9.16 11.61 10.05
CA CYS A 292 7.96 11.13 9.35
C CYS A 292 6.74 11.98 9.71
N CYS A 293 5.82 12.10 8.76
CA CYS A 293 4.58 12.83 8.95
C CYS A 293 3.39 12.14 8.24
N TYR A 294 2.21 12.41 8.75
CA TYR A 294 0.93 11.99 8.17
C TYR A 294 -0.09 13.12 8.33
N PHE A 295 -1.01 13.23 7.39
CA PHE A 295 -2.02 14.26 7.36
C PHE A 295 -3.36 13.71 6.86
N ASP A 296 -4.45 13.92 7.60
CA ASP A 296 -5.80 13.42 7.27
C ASP A 296 -6.76 14.50 6.76
N GLY A 297 -6.29 15.76 6.69
CA GLY A 297 -7.10 16.93 6.31
C GLY A 297 -7.50 17.80 7.51
N GLU A 298 -7.55 17.26 8.73
CA GLU A 298 -7.87 17.97 9.96
C GLU A 298 -6.72 17.99 10.97
N LYS A 299 -5.95 16.92 10.98
CA LYS A 299 -4.86 16.70 11.94
C LYS A 299 -3.59 16.28 11.23
N ILE A 300 -2.47 16.76 11.75
CA ILE A 300 -1.15 16.30 11.36
C ILE A 300 -0.62 15.42 12.48
N VAL A 301 0.02 14.33 12.13
CA VAL A 301 0.78 13.49 13.05
C VAL A 301 2.23 13.50 12.60
N SER A 302 3.15 13.75 13.51
CA SER A 302 4.59 13.71 13.24
C SER A 302 5.30 12.77 14.20
N GLY A 303 6.34 12.12 13.69
CA GLY A 303 7.32 11.39 14.48
C GLY A 303 8.69 12.04 14.33
N SER A 304 9.50 11.95 15.36
CA SER A 304 10.78 12.66 15.44
C SER A 304 11.90 11.81 16.05
N GLY A 305 13.13 12.25 15.81
CA GLY A 305 14.32 11.77 16.49
C GLY A 305 14.34 12.05 18.00
N ASP A 306 13.43 12.90 18.50
CA ASP A 306 13.25 13.15 19.94
C ASP A 306 12.48 12.03 20.65
N ASN A 307 12.20 10.90 19.99
CA ASN A 307 11.47 9.72 20.44
C ASN A 307 9.96 9.94 20.64
N ASP A 308 9.48 11.15 20.45
CA ASP A 308 8.07 11.49 20.61
C ASP A 308 7.33 11.52 19.26
N LEU A 309 6.03 11.25 19.33
CA LEU A 309 5.12 11.65 18.28
C LEU A 309 4.27 12.82 18.76
N ARG A 310 3.84 13.66 17.84
CA ARG A 310 2.95 14.77 18.12
C ARG A 310 1.74 14.77 17.21
N ILE A 311 0.59 15.15 17.79
CA ILE A 311 -0.63 15.39 17.04
C ILE A 311 -0.89 16.89 17.04
N TRP A 312 -1.04 17.46 15.85
CA TRP A 312 -1.25 18.88 15.65
C TRP A 312 -2.65 19.12 15.08
N ARG A 313 -3.28 20.19 15.50
CA ARG A 313 -4.53 20.69 14.92
C ARG A 313 -4.25 21.77 13.91
N ILE A 314 -5.09 21.86 12.89
CA ILE A 314 -5.03 22.94 11.91
C ILE A 314 -5.81 24.14 12.41
N SER A 315 -6.97 23.93 13.04
CA SER A 315 -7.84 25.00 13.53
C SER A 315 -8.36 24.71 14.95
N PRO A 316 -7.96 25.51 15.97
CA PRO A 316 -6.86 26.46 15.93
C PRO A 316 -5.52 25.72 15.82
N PRO A 317 -4.50 26.32 15.14
CA PRO A 317 -3.19 25.69 15.00
C PRO A 317 -2.51 25.45 16.34
N GLY A 318 -1.92 24.27 16.51
CA GLY A 318 -1.14 23.95 17.71
C GLY A 318 -1.05 22.47 18.02
N CYS A 319 -0.11 22.12 18.89
CA CYS A 319 0.06 20.75 19.38
C CYS A 319 -1.11 20.38 20.31
N SER A 320 -1.84 19.31 19.96
CA SER A 320 -2.94 18.84 20.77
C SER A 320 -2.54 17.74 21.76
N HIS A 321 -1.63 16.86 21.34
CA HIS A 321 -1.14 15.74 22.16
C HIS A 321 0.33 15.45 21.83
N ILE A 322 1.06 15.08 22.88
CA ILE A 322 2.41 14.51 22.77
C ILE A 322 2.28 13.04 23.16
N LEU A 323 2.72 12.14 22.26
CA LEU A 323 2.64 10.70 22.45
C LEU A 323 4.01 10.20 22.90
N GLN A 324 4.18 10.03 24.19
CA GLN A 324 5.42 9.61 24.81
C GLN A 324 5.43 8.11 25.08
N GLY A 325 6.60 7.49 24.90
CA GLY A 325 6.74 6.08 25.24
C GLY A 325 7.82 5.34 24.46
N HIS A 326 8.14 5.71 23.21
CA HIS A 326 9.29 5.12 22.53
C HIS A 326 10.59 5.49 23.28
N GLU A 327 11.52 4.55 23.32
CA GLU A 327 12.84 4.73 23.95
C GLU A 327 13.94 5.03 22.92
N GLY A 328 13.57 5.15 21.65
CA GLY A 328 14.43 5.46 20.53
C GLY A 328 13.71 6.26 19.46
N GLU A 329 14.48 6.79 18.51
CA GLU A 329 14.00 7.61 17.41
C GLU A 329 12.83 6.96 16.66
N VAL A 330 11.82 7.75 16.31
CA VAL A 330 10.70 7.30 15.50
C VAL A 330 11.08 7.45 14.03
N TYR A 331 11.20 6.33 13.29
CA TYR A 331 11.63 6.32 11.89
C TYR A 331 10.49 6.32 10.89
N CYS A 332 9.37 5.71 11.24
CA CYS A 332 8.26 5.56 10.30
C CYS A 332 6.91 5.64 11.00
N LEU A 333 5.94 6.09 10.24
CA LEU A 333 4.58 6.31 10.69
C LEU A 333 3.60 5.86 9.61
N ALA A 334 2.53 5.22 10.04
CA ALA A 334 1.37 4.94 9.22
C ALA A 334 0.11 5.21 10.04
N ALA A 335 -0.86 5.90 9.47
CA ALA A 335 -2.08 6.21 10.20
C ALA A 335 -3.31 6.06 9.31
N ASN A 336 -4.45 5.94 9.95
CA ASN A 336 -5.77 6.02 9.34
C ASN A 336 -6.70 6.81 10.27
N HIS A 337 -7.96 6.97 9.94
CA HIS A 337 -8.92 7.75 10.74
C HIS A 337 -9.12 7.25 12.18
N HIS A 338 -8.65 6.07 12.54
CA HIS A 338 -8.90 5.45 13.86
C HIS A 338 -7.64 5.32 14.71
N VAL A 339 -6.50 5.02 14.10
CA VAL A 339 -5.28 4.67 14.81
C VAL A 339 -4.04 5.25 14.12
N ILE A 340 -3.02 5.45 14.91
CA ILE A 340 -1.67 5.83 14.52
C ILE A 340 -0.76 4.65 14.85
N ALA A 341 0.07 4.22 13.93
CA ALA A 341 1.11 3.23 14.13
C ALA A 341 2.48 3.88 13.92
N SER A 342 3.38 3.71 14.86
CA SER A 342 4.76 4.21 14.80
C SER A 342 5.76 3.09 14.92
N GLY A 343 6.85 3.18 14.18
CA GLY A 343 7.99 2.28 14.26
C GLY A 343 9.26 3.03 14.63
N SER A 344 10.04 2.44 15.53
CA SER A 344 11.17 3.09 16.17
C SER A 344 12.45 2.26 16.10
N SER A 345 13.57 2.93 16.41
CA SER A 345 14.86 2.30 16.65
C SER A 345 14.90 1.45 17.91
N ASP A 346 13.92 1.62 18.82
CA ASP A 346 13.74 0.73 20.00
C ASP A 346 13.24 -0.67 19.64
N SER A 347 13.14 -0.99 18.35
CA SER A 347 12.66 -2.27 17.79
C SER A 347 11.17 -2.56 18.05
N THR A 348 10.40 -1.59 18.54
CA THR A 348 8.96 -1.75 18.76
C THR A 348 8.13 -1.03 17.70
N VAL A 349 6.92 -1.54 17.52
CA VAL A 349 5.86 -0.82 16.84
C VAL A 349 4.80 -0.48 17.88
N ARG A 350 4.38 0.78 17.95
CA ARG A 350 3.35 1.20 18.90
C ARG A 350 2.09 1.62 18.15
N ILE A 351 0.94 1.29 18.76
CA ILE A 351 -0.38 1.66 18.24
C ILE A 351 -1.00 2.67 19.21
N TRP A 352 -1.38 3.82 18.67
CA TRP A 352 -1.93 4.94 19.43
C TRP A 352 -3.31 5.30 18.91
N ASN A 353 -4.13 5.85 19.79
CA ASN A 353 -5.35 6.53 19.39
C ASN A 353 -5.12 8.05 19.27
N TYR A 354 -6.03 8.74 18.62
CA TYR A 354 -5.96 10.20 18.45
C TYR A 354 -6.20 11.01 19.76
N ASN A 355 -6.51 10.32 20.87
CA ASN A 355 -6.60 10.92 22.22
C ASN A 355 -5.26 10.84 22.97
N GLY A 356 -4.17 10.47 22.32
CA GLY A 356 -2.84 10.43 22.91
C GLY A 356 -2.50 9.16 23.69
N LYS A 357 -3.38 8.16 23.73
CA LYS A 357 -3.14 6.94 24.51
C LYS A 357 -2.51 5.83 23.65
N CYS A 358 -1.43 5.23 24.15
CA CYS A 358 -0.86 4.00 23.59
C CYS A 358 -1.83 2.83 23.89
N GLN A 359 -2.29 2.17 22.84
CA GLN A 359 -3.19 1.02 22.93
C GLN A 359 -2.41 -0.30 23.01
N HIS A 360 -1.38 -0.44 22.19
CA HIS A 360 -0.57 -1.65 22.10
C HIS A 360 0.89 -1.32 21.87
N VAL A 361 1.78 -2.12 22.46
CA VAL A 361 3.21 -2.16 22.16
C VAL A 361 3.51 -3.51 21.51
N LEU A 362 3.85 -3.50 20.25
CA LEU A 362 4.08 -4.70 19.44
C LEU A 362 5.58 -5.00 19.44
N GLN A 363 5.96 -6.11 20.04
CA GLN A 363 7.34 -6.58 20.13
C GLN A 363 7.57 -7.77 19.20
N GLY A 364 8.71 -7.81 18.50
CA GLY A 364 9.03 -8.92 17.58
C GLY A 364 10.14 -8.61 16.59
N HIS A 365 10.39 -7.33 16.29
CA HIS A 365 11.61 -6.91 15.60
C HIS A 365 12.81 -6.99 16.56
N LEU A 366 14.00 -7.19 15.97
CA LEU A 366 15.28 -7.24 16.73
C LEU A 366 16.18 -6.05 16.37
N GLY A 367 15.71 -5.14 15.54
CA GLY A 367 16.40 -3.96 15.09
C GLY A 367 15.42 -2.87 14.67
N ILE A 368 15.91 -1.81 14.08
CA ILE A 368 15.15 -0.61 13.71
C ILE A 368 13.96 -0.97 12.81
N VAL A 369 12.79 -0.45 13.13
CA VAL A 369 11.59 -0.55 12.27
C VAL A 369 11.61 0.63 11.30
N ARG A 370 11.82 0.34 10.00
CA ARG A 370 12.04 1.38 8.98
C ARG A 370 10.84 1.68 8.12
N CYS A 371 9.92 0.74 8.00
CA CYS A 371 8.74 0.92 7.17
C CYS A 371 7.50 0.29 7.80
N LEU A 372 6.40 0.99 7.69
CA LEU A 372 5.08 0.59 8.14
C LEU A 372 4.08 0.80 7.02
N HIS A 373 3.14 -0.12 6.90
CA HIS A 373 2.00 0.03 6.04
C HIS A 373 0.74 -0.48 6.75
N ILE A 374 -0.26 0.40 6.91
CA ILE A 374 -1.53 0.06 7.53
C ILE A 374 -2.57 -0.24 6.46
N CYS A 375 -3.17 -1.42 6.54
CA CYS A 375 -4.36 -1.80 5.80
C CYS A 375 -5.54 -1.82 6.79
N GLU A 376 -6.77 -1.88 6.31
CA GLU A 376 -7.96 -1.80 7.18
C GLU A 376 -7.99 -2.82 8.33
N GLU A 377 -7.48 -4.05 8.11
CA GLU A 377 -7.52 -5.11 9.11
C GLU A 377 -6.15 -5.52 9.65
N ARG A 378 -5.07 -4.99 9.06
CA ARG A 378 -3.71 -5.42 9.38
C ARG A 378 -2.70 -4.30 9.27
N LEU A 379 -1.63 -4.44 10.01
CA LEU A 379 -0.43 -3.63 9.90
C LEU A 379 0.71 -4.54 9.44
N VAL A 380 1.50 -4.04 8.49
CA VAL A 380 2.73 -4.71 8.04
C VAL A 380 3.90 -3.83 8.42
N SER A 381 4.87 -4.39 9.11
CA SER A 381 6.10 -3.71 9.52
C SER A 381 7.32 -4.39 8.95
N GLY A 382 8.29 -3.61 8.54
CA GLY A 382 9.57 -4.08 8.03
C GLY A 382 10.71 -3.23 8.58
N GLY A 383 11.89 -3.82 8.68
CA GLY A 383 13.06 -3.15 9.18
C GLY A 383 14.32 -3.99 9.04
N ASP A 384 15.28 -3.71 9.89
CA ASP A 384 16.53 -4.46 9.94
C ASP A 384 16.28 -5.93 10.32
N GLN A 385 17.25 -6.81 10.00
CA GLN A 385 17.24 -8.23 10.36
C GLN A 385 16.21 -9.12 9.64
N LYS A 386 15.95 -8.88 8.34
CA LYS A 386 15.26 -9.83 7.43
C LYS A 386 13.83 -10.20 7.82
N LYS A 387 13.19 -9.46 8.72
CA LYS A 387 11.83 -9.76 9.15
C LYS A 387 10.83 -8.74 8.64
N VAL A 388 9.79 -9.22 7.99
CA VAL A 388 8.55 -8.49 7.81
C VAL A 388 7.51 -9.15 8.68
N ILE A 389 6.85 -8.39 9.52
CA ILE A 389 5.86 -8.92 10.47
C ILE A 389 4.49 -8.35 10.09
N VAL A 390 3.50 -9.23 10.11
CA VAL A 390 2.09 -8.89 9.89
C VAL A 390 1.38 -8.97 11.23
N TRP A 391 0.69 -7.89 11.58
CA TRP A 391 0.01 -7.72 12.87
C TRP A 391 -1.50 -7.53 12.69
N ASP A 392 -2.26 -8.06 13.63
CA ASP A 392 -3.62 -7.61 13.91
C ASP A 392 -3.52 -6.44 14.90
N TYR A 393 -3.45 -5.22 14.36
CA TYR A 393 -3.22 -4.02 15.17
C TYR A 393 -4.39 -3.71 16.12
N LYS A 394 -5.61 -4.19 15.81
CA LYS A 394 -6.79 -4.02 16.67
C LYS A 394 -6.69 -4.85 17.95
N LYS A 395 -6.08 -6.04 17.85
CA LYS A 395 -5.86 -6.95 18.98
C LYS A 395 -4.49 -6.83 19.61
N GLY A 396 -3.56 -6.13 18.95
CA GLY A 396 -2.18 -6.03 19.40
C GLY A 396 -1.39 -7.34 19.32
N VAL A 397 -1.73 -8.25 18.39
CA VAL A 397 -1.10 -9.56 18.29
C VAL A 397 -0.41 -9.75 16.93
N GLN A 398 0.70 -10.48 16.96
CA GLN A 398 1.38 -10.91 15.76
C GLN A 398 0.56 -11.99 15.05
N MET A 399 0.30 -11.80 13.75
CA MET A 399 -0.39 -12.78 12.92
C MET A 399 0.60 -13.77 12.30
N ASN A 400 1.62 -13.26 11.64
CA ASN A 400 2.68 -14.09 11.07
C ASN A 400 3.97 -13.30 10.82
N ILE A 401 5.07 -14.01 10.54
CA ILE A 401 6.37 -13.45 10.17
C ILE A 401 6.73 -13.96 8.77
N VAL A 402 7.19 -13.05 7.93
CA VAL A 402 7.69 -13.35 6.59
C VAL A 402 9.22 -13.33 6.63
N HIS A 403 9.86 -14.49 6.43
CA HIS A 403 11.30 -14.68 6.66
C HIS A 403 12.19 -14.57 5.41
N ARG A 404 11.66 -14.15 4.25
CA ARG A 404 12.38 -14.22 2.97
C ARG A 404 12.75 -12.85 2.40
N HIS A 405 13.33 -11.99 3.24
CA HIS A 405 13.70 -10.65 2.80
C HIS A 405 15.18 -10.36 2.98
N PRO A 406 15.74 -9.39 2.24
CA PRO A 406 17.11 -8.94 2.41
C PRO A 406 17.36 -8.43 3.84
N SER A 407 18.61 -8.31 4.22
CA SER A 407 19.06 -7.97 5.57
C SER A 407 18.52 -6.64 6.09
N LEU A 408 18.35 -5.66 5.18
CA LEU A 408 17.80 -4.34 5.47
C LEU A 408 16.58 -4.12 4.60
N LEU A 409 15.48 -3.64 5.15
CA LEU A 409 14.27 -3.33 4.40
C LEU A 409 13.92 -1.86 4.57
N HIS A 410 14.18 -1.06 3.54
CA HIS A 410 13.84 0.36 3.49
C HIS A 410 12.60 0.64 2.65
N LEU A 411 12.33 -0.23 1.66
CA LEU A 411 11.23 -0.04 0.72
C LEU A 411 10.28 -1.22 0.75
N MET A 412 9.06 -0.92 1.06
CA MET A 412 7.96 -1.87 1.08
C MET A 412 6.73 -1.23 0.42
N TRP A 413 6.10 -1.99 -0.46
CA TRP A 413 4.80 -1.65 -1.01
C TRP A 413 3.82 -2.78 -0.71
N VAL A 414 2.68 -2.44 -0.15
CA VAL A 414 1.67 -3.41 0.28
C VAL A 414 0.32 -3.00 -0.27
N ASN A 415 -0.40 -3.96 -0.78
CA ASN A 415 -1.83 -3.83 -1.05
C ASN A 415 -2.60 -5.02 -0.46
N GLU A 416 -3.86 -5.14 -0.80
CA GLU A 416 -4.72 -6.21 -0.27
C GLU A 416 -4.22 -7.61 -0.62
N THR A 417 -3.62 -7.79 -1.80
CA THR A 417 -3.25 -9.10 -2.36
C THR A 417 -1.76 -9.38 -2.38
N LYS A 418 -0.92 -8.35 -2.30
CA LYS A 418 0.52 -8.46 -2.53
C LYS A 418 1.35 -7.68 -1.52
N LEU A 419 2.51 -8.21 -1.24
CA LEU A 419 3.61 -7.54 -0.53
C LEU A 419 4.82 -7.53 -1.46
N ILE A 420 5.33 -6.34 -1.75
CA ILE A 420 6.51 -6.13 -2.59
C ILE A 420 7.59 -5.48 -1.74
N THR A 421 8.79 -6.02 -1.80
CA THR A 421 9.94 -5.51 -1.05
C THR A 421 11.13 -5.37 -1.97
N ALA A 422 11.92 -4.33 -1.76
CA ALA A 422 13.16 -4.12 -2.49
C ALA A 422 14.38 -4.34 -1.60
N SER A 423 15.42 -4.93 -2.18
CA SER A 423 16.69 -5.13 -1.51
C SER A 423 17.53 -3.85 -1.56
N PRO A 424 18.03 -3.38 -0.41
CA PRO A 424 19.06 -2.36 -0.36
C PRO A 424 20.48 -2.94 -0.57
N GLU A 425 20.61 -4.25 -0.78
CA GLU A 425 21.89 -4.91 -1.04
C GLU A 425 22.22 -4.91 -2.54
N ARG A 426 23.50 -5.06 -2.88
CA ARG A 426 23.99 -5.22 -4.24
C ARG A 426 24.14 -6.70 -4.60
N PRO A 427 23.65 -7.15 -5.77
CA PRO A 427 22.83 -6.44 -6.75
C PRO A 427 21.39 -6.23 -6.26
N GLY A 428 20.77 -5.12 -6.66
CA GLY A 428 19.40 -4.77 -6.27
C GLY A 428 18.38 -5.76 -6.80
N THR A 429 17.53 -6.27 -5.91
CA THR A 429 16.47 -7.22 -6.26
C THR A 429 15.13 -6.77 -5.72
N VAL A 430 14.06 -7.15 -6.41
CA VAL A 430 12.69 -6.93 -5.93
C VAL A 430 12.01 -8.28 -5.72
N ALA A 431 11.44 -8.49 -4.56
CA ALA A 431 10.68 -9.68 -4.22
C ALA A 431 9.19 -9.38 -4.21
N VAL A 432 8.41 -10.28 -4.78
CA VAL A 432 6.95 -10.19 -4.84
C VAL A 432 6.33 -11.39 -4.16
N LEU A 433 5.54 -11.13 -3.15
CA LEU A 433 4.78 -12.13 -2.41
C LEU A 433 3.30 -11.92 -2.70
N SER A 434 2.62 -12.94 -3.20
CA SER A 434 1.20 -12.90 -3.49
C SER A 434 0.43 -13.77 -2.50
N TYR A 435 -0.53 -13.19 -1.81
CA TYR A 435 -1.43 -13.86 -0.88
C TYR A 435 -2.72 -14.33 -1.55
N TRP A 436 -2.80 -14.06 -2.84
CA TRP A 436 -3.92 -14.40 -3.72
C TRP A 436 -3.76 -15.77 -4.34
#